data_587bcbac22624ccbc5136fb841ba581f
#
_entry.id   587bcbac22624ccbc5136fb841ba581f
#
_cell.length_a   1.000
_cell.length_b   1.000
_cell.length_c   1.000
_cell.angle_alpha   90.00
_cell.angle_beta   90.00
_cell.angle_gamma   90.00
#
_symmetry.space_group_name_H-M   'P 1'
#
loop_
_entity.id
_entity.type
_entity.pdbx_description
1 polymer ?
#
loop_
_entity_poly.entity_id
_entity_poly.type
_entity_poly.pdbx_seq_one_letter_code
_entity_poly.pdbx_strand_id
1 'polypeptide(L)'
;MHLGWLHLRHEQTFYYKRSTPPPETDEWPPRFWKFTLETKEEEGSPKVEAAFIDARRFARIRLVDCDGEKIRKATPLKENGPDPVVDKDLVTQEWLTKLMSRKHVPVKALLLDQANISGIGNWVG
;
A
#
# COMPACT_ATOMS: atom_id res chain seq x y z
N MET A 1 8.32 -2.51 5.94
CA MET A 1 9.23 -2.50 4.76
C MET A 1 8.61 -1.60 3.72
N HIS A 2 9.29 -0.52 3.30
CA HIS A 2 8.78 0.35 2.24
C HIS A 2 9.10 -0.27 0.89
N LEU A 3 8.09 -0.63 0.15
CA LEU A 3 8.24 -1.32 -1.12
C LEU A 3 8.25 -0.35 -2.31
N GLY A 4 7.55 0.75 -2.20
CA GLY A 4 7.46 1.78 -3.24
C GLY A 4 6.39 2.81 -2.90
N TRP A 5 6.25 3.85 -3.72
CA TRP A 5 5.35 4.96 -3.50
C TRP A 5 4.59 5.31 -4.77
N LEU A 6 3.33 5.68 -4.62
CA LEU A 6 2.54 6.28 -5.69
C LEU A 6 2.58 7.80 -5.54
N HIS A 7 3.08 8.48 -6.57
CA HIS A 7 3.09 9.95 -6.66
C HIS A 7 2.03 10.40 -7.64
N LEU A 8 1.19 11.34 -7.21
CA LEU A 8 0.30 12.06 -8.11
C LEU A 8 1.04 13.25 -8.70
N ARG A 9 0.88 13.49 -10.00
CA ARG A 9 1.42 14.67 -10.67
C ARG A 9 0.75 15.92 -10.10
N HIS A 10 1.52 16.98 -9.86
CA HIS A 10 1.09 18.25 -9.26
C HIS A 10 0.69 18.19 -7.76
N GLU A 11 0.73 17.04 -7.10
CA GLU A 11 0.62 16.99 -5.65
C GLU A 11 2.01 16.96 -5.01
N GLN A 12 2.27 17.93 -4.13
CA GLN A 12 3.45 17.91 -3.27
C GLN A 12 3.22 16.87 -2.17
N THR A 13 3.64 15.64 -2.41
CA THR A 13 3.58 14.59 -1.39
C THR A 13 4.74 14.80 -0.42
N PHE A 14 4.53 15.53 0.65
CA PHE A 14 5.50 15.69 1.73
C PHE A 14 5.68 14.38 2.49
N TYR A 15 6.61 13.58 2.05
CA TYR A 15 7.04 12.41 2.79
C TYR A 15 8.41 12.68 3.41
N TYR A 16 8.43 12.80 4.74
CA TYR A 16 9.59 13.16 5.57
C TYR A 16 10.20 14.53 5.26
N LYS A 17 10.08 15.40 6.24
CA LYS A 17 10.80 16.67 6.32
C LYS A 17 12.31 16.40 6.32
N ARG A 18 12.90 16.18 5.17
CA ARG A 18 14.34 16.40 5.01
C ARG A 18 14.58 17.89 5.14
N SER A 19 15.65 18.26 5.82
CA SER A 19 16.07 19.64 6.02
C SER A 19 16.31 20.44 4.73
N THR A 20 16.26 19.77 3.59
CA THR A 20 16.35 20.38 2.26
C THR A 20 15.25 19.76 1.38
N PRO A 21 14.29 20.56 0.89
CA PRO A 21 13.38 20.07 -0.12
C PRO A 21 14.20 19.64 -1.33
N PRO A 22 13.84 18.52 -2.02
CA PRO A 22 14.45 18.19 -3.28
C PRO A 22 14.23 19.37 -4.23
N PRO A 23 15.17 19.69 -5.14
CA PRO A 23 14.94 20.68 -6.16
C PRO A 23 13.64 20.36 -6.87
N GLU A 24 12.79 21.35 -7.04
CA GLU A 24 11.58 21.26 -7.86
C GLU A 24 12.03 20.99 -9.31
N THR A 25 12.17 19.73 -9.63
CA THR A 25 12.33 19.32 -11.02
C THR A 25 10.93 19.05 -11.55
N ASP A 26 10.50 19.83 -12.53
CA ASP A 26 9.27 19.57 -13.31
C ASP A 26 9.39 18.29 -14.16
N GLU A 27 10.35 17.45 -13.85
CA GLU A 27 10.61 16.22 -14.58
C GLU A 27 9.55 15.16 -14.21
N TRP A 28 8.71 14.87 -15.17
CA TRP A 28 7.71 13.82 -15.07
C TRP A 28 7.97 12.71 -16.11
N PRO A 29 7.93 11.43 -15.70
CA PRO A 29 7.73 10.87 -14.35
C PRO A 29 8.94 11.08 -13.43
N PRO A 30 8.74 11.06 -12.07
CA PRO A 30 9.82 11.29 -11.12
C PRO A 30 10.91 10.21 -11.21
N ARG A 31 12.13 10.55 -10.80
CA ARG A 31 13.25 9.60 -10.80
C ARG A 31 12.90 8.28 -10.10
N PHE A 32 13.38 7.17 -10.64
CA PHE A 32 13.12 5.79 -10.18
C PHE A 32 11.70 5.27 -10.39
N TRP A 33 10.92 5.88 -11.25
CA TRP A 33 9.62 5.37 -11.66
C TRP A 33 9.72 3.96 -12.27
N LYS A 34 8.64 3.19 -12.16
CA LYS A 34 8.51 1.84 -12.70
C LYS A 34 7.37 1.73 -13.69
N PHE A 35 6.28 2.41 -13.41
CA PHE A 35 5.15 2.57 -14.31
C PHE A 35 4.40 3.85 -13.97
N THR A 36 3.63 4.33 -14.92
CA THR A 36 2.68 5.43 -14.76
C THR A 36 1.28 4.93 -15.00
N LEU A 37 0.32 5.56 -14.34
CA LEU A 37 -1.11 5.41 -14.56
C LEU A 37 -1.67 6.75 -14.97
N GLU A 38 -2.61 6.76 -15.89
CA GLU A 38 -3.33 7.97 -16.27
C GLU A 38 -4.81 7.65 -16.43
N THR A 39 -5.67 8.56 -15.97
CA THR A 39 -7.10 8.49 -16.26
C THR A 39 -7.36 9.07 -17.64
N LYS A 40 -8.42 8.60 -18.28
CA LYS A 40 -8.94 9.29 -19.48
C LYS A 40 -9.48 10.65 -19.06
N GLU A 41 -9.27 11.63 -19.92
CA GLU A 41 -9.89 12.92 -19.76
C GLU A 41 -11.38 12.78 -20.12
N GLU A 42 -12.25 13.15 -19.19
CA GLU A 42 -13.71 13.16 -19.38
C GLU A 42 -14.23 14.58 -19.13
N GLU A 43 -15.35 14.92 -19.75
CA GLU A 43 -15.96 16.24 -19.63
C GLU A 43 -16.26 16.57 -18.17
N GLY A 44 -15.59 17.58 -17.59
CA GLY A 44 -15.71 17.98 -16.20
C GLY A 44 -14.76 17.28 -15.20
N SER A 45 -13.94 16.32 -15.65
CA SER A 45 -12.94 15.66 -14.80
C SER A 45 -11.55 15.81 -15.41
N PRO A 46 -10.62 16.52 -14.74
CA PRO A 46 -9.27 16.69 -15.26
C PRO A 46 -8.53 15.33 -15.30
N LYS A 47 -7.63 15.19 -16.26
CA LYS A 47 -6.73 14.04 -16.33
C LYS A 47 -5.88 13.96 -15.05
N VAL A 48 -5.87 12.80 -14.42
CA VAL A 48 -5.00 12.49 -13.28
C VAL A 48 -3.88 11.59 -13.74
N GLU A 49 -2.66 11.94 -13.39
CA GLU A 49 -1.47 11.15 -13.67
C GLU A 49 -0.81 10.73 -12.37
N ALA A 50 -0.45 9.47 -12.26
CA ALA A 50 0.24 8.89 -11.12
C ALA A 50 1.45 8.10 -11.57
N ALA A 51 2.55 8.17 -10.82
CA ALA A 51 3.75 7.38 -11.06
C ALA A 51 4.09 6.53 -9.83
N PHE A 52 4.30 5.24 -10.04
CA PHE A 52 4.83 4.37 -9.00
C PHE A 52 6.36 4.39 -9.02
N ILE A 53 6.97 4.77 -7.91
CA ILE A 53 8.42 4.85 -7.76
C ILE A 53 8.93 3.80 -6.76
N ASP A 54 10.08 3.22 -7.05
CA ASP A 54 10.78 2.29 -6.19
C ASP A 54 12.29 2.41 -6.37
N ALA A 55 12.90 3.29 -5.58
CA ALA A 55 14.34 3.56 -5.62
C ALA A 55 15.18 2.34 -5.19
N ARG A 56 14.65 1.51 -4.32
CA ARG A 56 15.36 0.36 -3.74
C ARG A 56 15.09 -0.95 -4.45
N ARG A 57 14.19 -0.97 -5.43
CA ARG A 57 13.80 -2.15 -6.22
C ARG A 57 13.28 -3.33 -5.38
N PHE A 58 12.57 -3.05 -4.30
CA PHE A 58 11.99 -4.08 -3.42
C PHE A 58 10.53 -4.39 -3.73
N ALA A 59 9.87 -3.54 -4.50
CA ALA A 59 8.49 -3.76 -4.87
C ALA A 59 8.36 -4.96 -5.83
N ARG A 60 7.30 -5.71 -5.64
CA ARG A 60 6.84 -6.73 -6.59
C ARG A 60 5.54 -6.25 -7.20
N ILE A 61 5.56 -6.02 -8.50
CA ILE A 61 4.41 -5.55 -9.25
C ILE A 61 3.82 -6.75 -9.96
N ARG A 62 2.52 -6.96 -9.80
CA ARG A 62 1.77 -8.02 -10.48
C ARG A 62 0.52 -7.43 -11.10
N LEU A 63 0.30 -7.72 -12.35
CA LEU A 63 -0.98 -7.48 -13.00
C LEU A 63 -1.91 -8.65 -12.71
N VAL A 64 -3.09 -8.36 -12.20
CA VAL A 64 -4.12 -9.35 -11.92
C VAL A 64 -5.33 -8.99 -12.76
N ASP A 65 -5.66 -9.85 -13.72
CA ASP A 65 -6.84 -9.70 -14.58
C ASP A 65 -8.05 -10.34 -13.88
N CYS A 66 -8.80 -9.51 -13.15
CA CYS A 66 -10.03 -9.91 -12.49
C CYS A 66 -10.90 -8.70 -12.16
N ASP A 67 -12.19 -8.93 -11.92
CA ASP A 67 -13.10 -7.90 -11.42
C ASP A 67 -12.60 -7.34 -10.09
N GLY A 68 -12.77 -6.03 -9.86
CA GLY A 68 -12.34 -5.36 -8.63
C GLY A 68 -12.91 -5.98 -7.36
N GLU A 69 -14.17 -6.43 -7.40
CA GLU A 69 -14.82 -7.13 -6.27
C GLU A 69 -14.16 -8.48 -5.92
N LYS A 70 -13.48 -9.10 -6.88
CA LYS A 70 -12.82 -10.39 -6.73
C LYS A 70 -11.34 -10.27 -6.40
N ILE A 71 -10.75 -9.07 -6.45
CA ILE A 71 -9.31 -8.86 -6.29
C ILE A 71 -8.76 -9.44 -4.98
N ARG A 72 -9.50 -9.35 -3.88
CA ARG A 72 -9.10 -9.92 -2.58
C ARG A 72 -9.06 -11.46 -2.57
N LYS A 73 -9.73 -12.12 -3.52
CA LYS A 73 -9.72 -13.58 -3.71
C LYS A 73 -8.61 -14.05 -4.65
N ALA A 74 -7.91 -13.12 -5.30
CA ALA A 74 -6.80 -13.40 -6.19
C ALA A 74 -5.45 -13.38 -5.45
N THR A 75 -4.49 -14.22 -5.88
CA THR A 75 -3.12 -14.20 -5.37
C THR A 75 -2.40 -12.92 -5.80
N PRO A 76 -1.68 -12.21 -4.92
CA PRO A 76 -1.31 -12.61 -3.55
C PRO A 76 -2.28 -12.18 -2.45
N LEU A 77 -3.32 -11.39 -2.75
CA LEU A 77 -4.17 -10.77 -1.72
C LEU A 77 -5.00 -11.80 -0.92
N LYS A 78 -5.36 -12.91 -1.53
CA LYS A 78 -6.08 -14.00 -0.83
C LYS A 78 -5.28 -14.64 0.31
N GLU A 79 -3.97 -14.43 0.34
CA GLU A 79 -3.07 -14.97 1.37
C GLU A 79 -2.98 -14.06 2.59
N ASN A 80 -3.54 -12.84 2.48
CA ASN A 80 -3.59 -11.89 3.57
C ASN A 80 -4.68 -12.27 4.58
N GLY A 81 -4.39 -12.01 5.84
CA GLY A 81 -5.37 -12.02 6.91
C GLY A 81 -6.40 -10.89 6.77
N PRO A 82 -7.39 -10.81 7.67
CA PRO A 82 -8.40 -9.77 7.64
C PRO A 82 -7.78 -8.38 7.84
N ASP A 83 -8.39 -7.39 7.19
CA ASP A 83 -8.04 -5.97 7.29
C ASP A 83 -8.89 -5.32 8.39
N PRO A 84 -8.29 -4.71 9.44
CA PRO A 84 -9.04 -4.13 10.56
C PRO A 84 -9.97 -2.97 10.17
N VAL A 85 -9.77 -2.36 9.02
CA VAL A 85 -10.63 -1.27 8.53
C VAL A 85 -11.79 -1.82 7.71
N VAL A 86 -11.50 -2.73 6.79
CA VAL A 86 -12.48 -3.29 5.86
C VAL A 86 -13.29 -4.42 6.51
N ASP A 87 -12.62 -5.28 7.28
CA ASP A 87 -13.19 -6.46 7.93
C ASP A 87 -13.42 -6.22 9.44
N LYS A 88 -13.79 -5.00 9.83
CA LYS A 88 -13.95 -4.57 11.23
C LYS A 88 -14.87 -5.47 12.06
N ASP A 89 -15.89 -6.05 11.45
CA ASP A 89 -16.84 -6.94 12.12
C ASP A 89 -16.22 -8.31 12.45
N LEU A 90 -15.17 -8.70 11.75
CA LEU A 90 -14.40 -9.92 11.99
C LEU A 90 -13.26 -9.67 12.98
N VAL A 91 -12.59 -8.53 12.89
CA VAL A 91 -11.41 -8.18 13.73
C VAL A 91 -11.88 -7.65 15.08
N THR A 92 -12.50 -8.51 15.86
CA THR A 92 -12.96 -8.22 17.23
C THR A 92 -11.87 -8.47 18.27
N GLN A 93 -12.07 -7.97 19.49
CA GLN A 93 -11.18 -8.28 20.63
C GLN A 93 -11.06 -9.78 20.87
N GLU A 94 -12.17 -10.51 20.78
CA GLU A 94 -12.19 -11.97 20.95
C GLU A 94 -11.37 -12.66 19.86
N TRP A 95 -11.55 -12.25 18.61
CA TRP A 95 -10.76 -12.76 17.48
C TRP A 95 -9.26 -12.52 17.70
N LEU A 96 -8.87 -11.32 18.12
CA LEU A 96 -7.47 -10.98 18.39
C LEU A 96 -6.89 -11.80 19.54
N THR A 97 -7.63 -11.95 20.62
CA THR A 97 -7.23 -12.77 21.77
C THR A 97 -6.99 -14.22 21.34
N LYS A 98 -7.88 -14.77 20.52
CA LYS A 98 -7.74 -16.13 19.97
C LYS A 98 -6.54 -16.27 19.02
N LEU A 99 -6.25 -15.23 18.23
CA LEU A 99 -5.07 -15.20 17.38
C LEU A 99 -3.79 -15.21 18.24
N MET A 100 -3.72 -14.35 19.25
CA MET A 100 -2.55 -14.23 20.14
C MET A 100 -2.31 -15.50 20.95
N SER A 101 -3.35 -16.18 21.41
CA SER A 101 -3.22 -17.44 22.16
C SER A 101 -2.65 -18.60 21.35
N ARG A 102 -2.77 -18.54 20.01
CA ARG A 102 -2.26 -19.57 19.08
C ARG A 102 -0.83 -19.32 18.60
N LYS A 103 -0.36 -18.09 18.72
CA LYS A 103 0.93 -17.66 18.16
C LYS A 103 1.88 -17.27 19.29
N HIS A 104 2.94 -18.04 19.46
CA HIS A 104 3.99 -17.78 20.46
C HIS A 104 5.09 -16.89 19.87
N VAL A 105 4.73 -15.70 19.43
CA VAL A 105 5.64 -14.70 18.83
C VAL A 105 5.43 -13.33 19.48
N PRO A 106 6.41 -12.43 19.47
CA PRO A 106 6.22 -11.06 19.93
C PRO A 106 5.04 -10.39 19.23
N VAL A 107 4.27 -9.59 19.96
CA VAL A 107 3.06 -8.91 19.44
C VAL A 107 3.37 -8.11 18.19
N LYS A 108 4.48 -7.39 18.17
CA LYS A 108 4.90 -6.64 16.97
C LYS A 108 5.11 -7.55 15.76
N ALA A 109 5.74 -8.69 15.94
CA ALA A 109 5.95 -9.63 14.84
C ALA A 109 4.62 -10.22 14.33
N LEU A 110 3.69 -10.51 15.26
CA LEU A 110 2.35 -10.99 14.93
C LEU A 110 1.57 -9.95 14.10
N LEU A 111 1.60 -8.69 14.51
CA LEU A 111 0.89 -7.60 13.84
C LEU A 111 1.50 -7.23 12.48
N LEU A 112 2.80 -7.44 12.27
CA LEU A 112 3.47 -7.15 11.00
C LEU A 112 3.36 -8.30 9.99
N ASP A 113 2.94 -9.46 10.41
CA ASP A 113 2.70 -10.60 9.51
C ASP A 113 1.34 -10.45 8.83
N GLN A 114 1.36 -10.03 7.58
CA GLN A 114 0.17 -9.75 6.79
C GLN A 114 -0.73 -10.99 6.58
N ALA A 115 -0.22 -12.20 6.81
CA ALA A 115 -1.04 -13.42 6.78
C ALA A 115 -1.91 -13.57 8.04
N ASN A 116 -1.54 -12.93 9.15
CA ASN A 116 -2.34 -12.92 10.36
C ASN A 116 -3.37 -11.79 10.35
N ILE A 117 -2.91 -10.56 10.08
CA ILE A 117 -3.72 -9.35 10.00
C ILE A 117 -3.10 -8.43 8.95
N SER A 118 -3.90 -7.98 8.00
CA SER A 118 -3.39 -7.15 6.91
C SER A 118 -3.55 -5.66 7.16
N GLY A 119 -2.78 -4.84 6.45
CA GLY A 119 -2.87 -3.38 6.51
C GLY A 119 -2.05 -2.73 7.64
N ILE A 120 -1.50 -3.48 8.58
CA ILE A 120 -0.66 -2.94 9.65
C ILE A 120 0.78 -2.82 9.17
N GLY A 121 1.27 -1.59 9.06
CA GLY A 121 2.65 -1.30 8.68
C GLY A 121 3.58 -1.10 9.88
N ASN A 122 4.88 -1.09 9.63
CA ASN A 122 5.93 -0.97 10.67
C ASN A 122 5.85 0.33 11.50
N TRP A 123 5.13 1.33 11.02
CA TRP A 123 4.95 2.61 11.73
C TRP A 123 3.82 2.58 12.75
N VAL A 124 2.94 1.60 12.67
CA VAL A 124 1.79 1.43 13.55
C VAL A 124 2.07 0.36 14.61
N GLY A 125 2.92 -0.62 14.27
CA GLY A 125 3.26 -1.74 15.13
C GLY A 125 4.37 -1.48 16.16
#